data_0f8ea14246dd8c2ebdbd23464c0ecce6
#
_entry.id   0f8ea14246dd8c2ebdbd23464c0ecce6
#
_cell.length_a   1.000
_cell.length_b   1.000
_cell.length_c   1.000
_cell.angle_alpha   90.00
_cell.angle_beta   90.00
_cell.angle_gamma   90.00
#
_symmetry.space_group_name_H-M   'P 1'
#
loop_
_entity.id
_entity.type
_entity.pdbx_description
1 polymer ?
#
loop_
_entity_poly.entity_id
_entity_poly.type
_entity_poly.pdbx_seq_one_letter_code
_entity_poly.pdbx_strand_id
1 'polypeptide(L)'
;MNSLSAISSTPLRVAARPQSYVFLIARAYSGAAVTSYPGCCRLNKRPSPVTRIPKRFISSTQQNQTKEFFPPPHTPGVKEVDSAWNHPVYTDEQVRSIRIAHRNAKDWSDWVALGTVRLFRWGMDLLTAYKHPEPGQTLPARFNMTEKKWLTRFIFLESVAGVPGMVGGMLRHLHSLRRMKRDNGWIETLLEEAFNERMHLLTFLKLAEPGWFMRLMVLGAQGVFFNGFFVSYLISPRICHRFVGYLEEEARLRTASSPKWDLLQAPEIAVNYWQMPEGQRTMKDLLLYIRADEAKHREVNHTLSNLSQTSDPNPYQSRYHDPSKIHPTKGMENLKETGWERKEVF
;
A
#
# COMPACT_ATOMS: atom_id res chain seq x y z
N MET A 1 -25.25 72.36 0.55
CA MET A 1 -24.17 73.36 0.52
C MET A 1 -22.85 72.71 0.76
N ASN A 2 -22.01 72.79 -0.26
CA ASN A 2 -20.53 72.64 -0.27
C ASN A 2 -19.97 71.23 -0.03
N SER A 3 -19.45 70.62 -1.00
CA SER A 3 -18.42 70.79 -2.06
C SER A 3 -17.16 69.98 -1.66
N LEU A 4 -16.93 68.92 -2.44
CA LEU A 4 -15.75 68.56 -3.24
C LEU A 4 -14.36 68.75 -2.62
N SER A 5 -13.58 67.69 -2.53
CA SER A 5 -12.33 67.64 -3.33
C SER A 5 -11.82 66.22 -3.51
N ALA A 6 -11.67 65.84 -4.75
CA ALA A 6 -11.01 64.64 -5.24
C ALA A 6 -9.51 64.83 -5.20
N ILE A 7 -8.76 63.85 -4.70
CA ILE A 7 -7.31 63.75 -4.95
C ILE A 7 -7.07 62.45 -5.73
N SER A 8 -6.69 62.65 -6.99
CA SER A 8 -6.18 61.66 -7.92
C SER A 8 -4.79 61.21 -7.47
N SER A 9 -4.57 59.92 -7.29
CA SER A 9 -3.22 59.36 -7.23
C SER A 9 -3.12 58.23 -8.26
N THR A 10 -2.35 58.51 -9.29
CA THR A 10 -1.96 57.62 -10.39
C THR A 10 -1.05 56.49 -9.84
N PRO A 11 -1.25 55.21 -10.20
CA PRO A 11 -0.28 54.17 -9.85
C PRO A 11 0.82 54.08 -10.91
N LEU A 12 2.08 54.14 -10.42
CA LEU A 12 3.27 53.83 -11.20
C LEU A 12 3.20 52.39 -11.73
N ARG A 13 3.25 52.23 -13.04
CA ARG A 13 3.50 50.98 -13.73
C ARG A 13 4.99 50.63 -13.59
N VAL A 14 5.29 49.60 -12.77
CA VAL A 14 6.58 48.92 -12.81
C VAL A 14 6.47 47.79 -13.82
N ALA A 15 7.18 47.92 -14.92
CA ALA A 15 7.32 46.88 -15.94
C ALA A 15 8.26 45.77 -15.41
N ALA A 16 7.70 44.60 -15.12
CA ALA A 16 8.49 43.40 -14.83
C ALA A 16 8.92 42.75 -16.15
N ARG A 17 10.22 42.65 -16.38
CA ARG A 17 10.83 41.88 -17.44
C ARG A 17 10.69 40.38 -17.12
N PRO A 18 10.38 39.51 -18.08
CA PRO A 18 10.44 38.06 -17.85
C PRO A 18 11.90 37.58 -17.88
N GLN A 19 12.37 37.03 -16.78
CA GLN A 19 13.61 36.24 -16.77
C GLN A 19 13.30 34.83 -17.20
N SER A 20 13.82 34.48 -18.37
CA SER A 20 13.83 33.10 -18.91
C SER A 20 14.89 32.31 -18.14
N TYR A 21 14.44 31.37 -17.32
CA TYR A 21 15.33 30.35 -16.76
C TYR A 21 15.41 29.15 -17.73
N VAL A 22 16.52 29.10 -18.45
CA VAL A 22 16.95 27.94 -19.21
C VAL A 22 17.56 26.94 -18.23
N PHE A 23 16.92 25.83 -17.98
CA PHE A 23 17.51 24.70 -17.27
C PHE A 23 18.45 23.94 -18.18
N LEU A 24 19.74 24.12 -17.98
CA LEU A 24 20.80 23.27 -18.54
C LEU A 24 20.84 21.97 -17.71
N ILE A 25 20.38 20.87 -18.31
CA ILE A 25 20.65 19.52 -17.79
C ILE A 25 22.06 19.16 -18.20
N ALA A 26 23.00 19.26 -17.28
CA ALA A 26 24.37 18.80 -17.47
C ALA A 26 24.42 17.28 -17.35
N ARG A 27 24.75 16.65 -18.45
CA ARG A 27 25.17 15.25 -18.57
C ARG A 27 26.54 15.10 -17.92
N ALA A 28 26.67 14.37 -16.84
CA ALA A 28 27.96 13.93 -16.32
C ALA A 28 27.98 12.39 -16.33
N TYR A 29 28.45 11.83 -17.44
CA TYR A 29 29.06 10.52 -17.47
C TYR A 29 30.54 10.72 -17.65
N SER A 30 31.31 10.51 -16.60
CA SER A 30 32.76 10.42 -16.67
C SER A 30 33.16 8.99 -16.34
N GLY A 31 33.74 8.32 -17.34
CA GLY A 31 34.30 7.00 -17.22
C GLY A 31 35.54 7.02 -16.34
N ALA A 32 35.63 6.06 -15.44
CA ALA A 32 36.84 5.75 -14.70
C ALA A 32 37.59 4.64 -15.41
N ALA A 33 38.82 4.97 -15.81
CA ALA A 33 39.75 4.04 -16.40
C ALA A 33 40.27 3.02 -15.39
N VAL A 34 40.25 1.75 -15.77
CA VAL A 34 40.88 0.64 -15.05
C VAL A 34 42.36 0.68 -15.32
N THR A 35 43.19 0.98 -14.34
CA THR A 35 44.64 0.76 -14.36
C THR A 35 44.94 -0.62 -13.81
N SER A 36 45.47 -1.47 -14.69
CA SER A 36 46.03 -2.78 -14.37
C SER A 36 47.42 -2.63 -13.74
N TYR A 37 47.64 -3.30 -12.60
CA TYR A 37 48.96 -3.58 -12.09
C TYR A 37 49.28 -5.08 -12.22
N PRO A 38 50.45 -5.45 -12.73
CA PRO A 38 50.93 -6.83 -12.75
C PRO A 38 51.78 -7.10 -11.51
N GLY A 39 51.51 -8.17 -10.81
CA GLY A 39 52.31 -8.62 -9.66
C GLY A 39 52.20 -10.11 -9.43
N CYS A 40 53.20 -10.80 -9.92
CA CYS A 40 53.58 -12.19 -9.81
C CYS A 40 53.67 -12.69 -8.39
N CYS A 41 53.10 -13.89 -8.08
CA CYS A 41 53.69 -14.89 -7.18
C CYS A 41 53.01 -16.25 -7.39
N ARG A 42 53.70 -17.15 -8.06
CA ARG A 42 53.40 -18.59 -8.08
C ARG A 42 53.75 -19.17 -6.73
N LEU A 43 52.80 -19.83 -6.08
CA LEU A 43 53.08 -20.82 -5.00
C LEU A 43 52.38 -22.13 -5.35
N ASN A 44 53.25 -23.06 -5.68
CA ASN A 44 53.01 -24.47 -5.98
C ASN A 44 52.61 -25.18 -4.68
N LYS A 45 51.37 -25.71 -4.54
CA LYS A 45 51.00 -26.64 -3.48
C LYS A 45 50.42 -27.91 -4.07
N ARG A 46 51.09 -29.01 -3.70
CA ARG A 46 50.76 -30.39 -4.02
C ARG A 46 49.37 -30.78 -3.48
N PRO A 47 48.64 -31.71 -4.11
CA PRO A 47 47.35 -32.17 -3.62
C PRO A 47 47.57 -33.19 -2.47
N SER A 48 46.84 -32.97 -1.35
CA SER A 48 46.70 -33.92 -0.25
C SER A 48 45.60 -34.94 -0.57
N PRO A 49 45.67 -36.17 -0.02
CA PRO A 49 44.74 -37.23 -0.36
C PRO A 49 43.36 -36.96 0.26
N VAL A 50 42.32 -37.12 -0.58
CA VAL A 50 40.90 -37.00 -0.21
C VAL A 50 40.50 -38.18 0.66
N THR A 51 40.32 -37.93 1.95
CA THR A 51 39.67 -38.87 2.89
C THR A 51 38.17 -38.85 2.59
N ARG A 52 37.60 -39.95 2.09
CA ARG A 52 36.15 -40.13 1.92
C ARG A 52 35.49 -40.19 3.28
N ILE A 53 34.70 -39.17 3.61
CA ILE A 53 33.79 -39.18 4.77
C ILE A 53 32.52 -39.92 4.34
N PRO A 54 32.01 -40.89 5.10
CA PRO A 54 30.80 -41.61 4.79
C PRO A 54 29.60 -40.67 4.83
N LYS A 55 28.77 -40.66 3.77
CA LYS A 55 27.50 -39.96 3.71
C LYS A 55 26.56 -40.55 4.76
N ARG A 56 26.41 -39.87 5.91
CA ARG A 56 25.28 -40.07 6.79
C ARG A 56 24.02 -39.64 6.05
N PHE A 57 23.11 -40.56 5.83
CA PHE A 57 21.74 -40.28 5.48
C PHE A 57 21.08 -39.49 6.62
N ILE A 58 20.97 -38.18 6.47
CA ILE A 58 20.14 -37.35 7.31
C ILE A 58 18.76 -37.42 6.66
N SER A 59 17.82 -38.04 7.33
CA SER A 59 16.40 -37.97 7.04
C SER A 59 16.01 -36.50 6.97
N SER A 60 15.75 -36.02 5.76
CA SER A 60 15.22 -34.68 5.56
C SER A 60 13.74 -34.66 5.95
N THR A 61 13.46 -34.35 7.20
CA THR A 61 12.21 -33.73 7.54
C THR A 61 12.14 -32.46 6.69
N GLN A 62 11.33 -32.43 5.64
CA GLN A 62 11.05 -31.23 4.86
C GLN A 62 10.38 -30.22 5.80
N GLN A 63 11.15 -29.45 6.54
CA GLN A 63 10.73 -28.13 6.95
C GLN A 63 10.49 -27.37 5.65
N ASN A 64 9.25 -26.93 5.43
CA ASN A 64 8.92 -25.95 4.43
C ASN A 64 9.73 -24.68 4.73
N GLN A 65 10.94 -24.62 4.18
CA GLN A 65 11.76 -23.41 4.24
C GLN A 65 11.04 -22.37 3.42
N THR A 66 10.51 -21.37 4.10
CA THR A 66 10.09 -20.12 3.46
C THR A 66 11.28 -19.62 2.66
N LYS A 67 11.13 -19.54 1.34
CA LYS A 67 12.22 -19.05 0.48
C LYS A 67 12.47 -17.59 0.81
N GLU A 68 13.64 -17.29 1.32
CA GLU A 68 14.03 -15.91 1.56
C GLU A 68 14.25 -15.19 0.23
N PHE A 69 13.35 -14.27 -0.06
CA PHE A 69 13.37 -13.46 -1.28
C PHE A 69 14.38 -12.31 -1.20
N PHE A 70 14.70 -11.90 0.01
CA PHE A 70 15.66 -10.85 0.31
C PHE A 70 16.89 -11.44 0.95
N PRO A 71 18.07 -10.87 0.72
CA PRO A 71 19.28 -11.33 1.39
C PRO A 71 19.07 -11.32 2.91
N PRO A 72 19.66 -12.31 3.62
CA PRO A 72 19.58 -12.35 5.09
C PRO A 72 20.04 -11.02 5.71
N PRO A 73 19.46 -10.60 6.83
CA PRO A 73 19.79 -9.31 7.46
C PRO A 73 21.26 -9.13 7.79
N HIS A 74 22.01 -10.21 7.97
CA HIS A 74 23.45 -10.18 8.25
C HIS A 74 24.35 -10.25 7.01
N THR A 75 23.82 -10.12 5.80
CA THR A 75 24.63 -10.07 4.58
C THR A 75 25.47 -8.78 4.59
N PRO A 76 26.82 -8.87 4.40
CA PRO A 76 27.67 -7.68 4.39
C PRO A 76 27.17 -6.66 3.36
N GLY A 77 26.94 -5.42 3.79
CA GLY A 77 26.42 -4.33 2.96
C GLY A 77 24.91 -4.11 3.05
N VAL A 78 24.13 -5.01 3.64
CA VAL A 78 22.72 -4.76 3.97
C VAL A 78 22.66 -4.05 5.30
N LYS A 79 22.13 -2.83 5.30
CA LYS A 79 21.85 -2.07 6.52
C LYS A 79 20.39 -2.30 6.90
N GLU A 80 20.15 -2.69 8.14
CA GLU A 80 18.83 -2.63 8.73
C GLU A 80 18.45 -1.16 8.88
N VAL A 81 17.26 -0.81 8.41
CA VAL A 81 16.70 0.53 8.52
C VAL A 81 15.32 0.37 9.11
N ASP A 82 15.03 1.19 10.12
CA ASP A 82 13.71 1.22 10.72
C ASP A 82 12.63 1.50 9.68
N SER A 83 11.43 0.99 9.94
CA SER A 83 10.27 1.26 9.09
C SER A 83 10.02 2.76 9.01
N ALA A 84 9.79 3.29 7.81
CA ALA A 84 9.51 4.71 7.60
C ALA A 84 8.24 5.16 8.34
N TRP A 85 7.26 4.26 8.44
CA TRP A 85 6.06 4.42 9.24
C TRP A 85 5.87 3.18 10.09
N ASN A 86 5.79 3.39 11.41
CA ASN A 86 5.47 2.34 12.35
C ASN A 86 3.99 2.02 12.27
N HIS A 87 3.68 0.73 12.25
CA HIS A 87 2.30 0.29 12.30
C HIS A 87 1.70 0.60 13.69
N PRO A 88 0.47 1.12 13.78
CA PRO A 88 -0.21 1.25 15.06
C PRO A 88 -0.45 -0.13 15.68
N VAL A 89 -0.30 -0.24 17.00
CA VAL A 89 -0.54 -1.50 17.70
C VAL A 89 -2.05 -1.74 17.81
N TYR A 90 -2.51 -2.86 17.27
CA TYR A 90 -3.90 -3.30 17.39
C TYR A 90 -4.05 -4.32 18.51
N THR A 91 -5.11 -4.22 19.28
CA THR A 91 -5.48 -5.26 20.23
C THR A 91 -6.20 -6.41 19.54
N ASP A 92 -6.12 -7.63 20.11
CA ASP A 92 -6.83 -8.80 19.58
C ASP A 92 -8.35 -8.56 19.47
N GLU A 93 -8.93 -7.87 20.43
CA GLU A 93 -10.35 -7.50 20.41
C GLU A 93 -10.68 -6.58 19.23
N GLN A 94 -9.87 -5.55 18.98
CA GLN A 94 -10.04 -4.65 17.83
C GLN A 94 -9.99 -5.43 16.50
N VAL A 95 -8.97 -6.27 16.34
CA VAL A 95 -8.77 -7.04 15.11
C VAL A 95 -9.93 -8.02 14.85
N ARG A 96 -10.46 -8.66 15.89
CA ARG A 96 -11.60 -9.60 15.79
C ARG A 96 -12.95 -8.92 15.66
N SER A 97 -13.10 -7.69 16.14
CA SER A 97 -14.35 -6.93 16.11
C SER A 97 -14.74 -6.40 14.73
N ILE A 98 -13.82 -6.42 13.74
CA ILE A 98 -14.04 -5.89 12.40
C ILE A 98 -15.27 -6.55 11.75
N ARG A 99 -16.19 -5.72 11.28
CA ARG A 99 -17.43 -6.15 10.61
C ARG A 99 -17.35 -5.88 9.11
N ILE A 100 -18.14 -6.62 8.37
CA ILE A 100 -18.38 -6.32 6.96
C ILE A 100 -19.36 -5.16 6.93
N ALA A 101 -18.94 -4.02 6.44
CA ALA A 101 -19.79 -2.87 6.23
C ALA A 101 -19.80 -2.47 4.76
N HIS A 102 -20.90 -1.89 4.34
CA HIS A 102 -21.07 -1.33 3.01
C HIS A 102 -21.63 0.09 3.13
N ARG A 103 -20.99 1.03 2.45
CA ARG A 103 -21.49 2.39 2.34
C ARG A 103 -22.47 2.47 1.16
N ASN A 104 -23.70 2.81 1.44
CA ASN A 104 -24.68 3.07 0.39
C ASN A 104 -24.24 4.25 -0.50
N ALA A 105 -24.29 4.08 -1.79
CA ALA A 105 -24.02 5.15 -2.76
C ALA A 105 -25.11 6.23 -2.63
N LYS A 106 -24.69 7.48 -2.36
CA LYS A 106 -25.59 8.64 -2.17
C LYS A 106 -25.70 9.49 -3.42
N ASP A 107 -24.56 9.72 -4.08
CA ASP A 107 -24.41 10.61 -5.21
C ASP A 107 -24.06 9.84 -6.49
N TRP A 108 -24.19 10.50 -7.66
CA TRP A 108 -23.76 9.93 -8.93
C TRP A 108 -22.25 9.55 -8.92
N SER A 109 -21.41 10.33 -8.21
CA SER A 109 -19.98 10.06 -8.07
C SER A 109 -19.71 8.76 -7.29
N ASP A 110 -20.52 8.46 -6.27
CA ASP A 110 -20.46 7.20 -5.54
C ASP A 110 -20.83 6.03 -6.45
N TRP A 111 -21.87 6.19 -7.30
CA TRP A 111 -22.28 5.15 -8.25
C TRP A 111 -21.22 4.88 -9.32
N VAL A 112 -20.52 5.91 -9.81
CA VAL A 112 -19.39 5.74 -10.74
C VAL A 112 -18.27 4.94 -10.06
N ALA A 113 -17.90 5.31 -8.85
CA ALA A 113 -16.86 4.61 -8.09
C ALA A 113 -17.25 3.14 -7.84
N LEU A 114 -18.44 2.90 -7.30
CA LEU A 114 -18.95 1.55 -7.01
C LEU A 114 -19.08 0.69 -8.28
N GLY A 115 -19.59 1.26 -9.37
CA GLY A 115 -19.70 0.57 -10.66
C GLY A 115 -18.34 0.15 -11.21
N THR A 116 -17.32 1.01 -11.08
CA THR A 116 -15.94 0.73 -11.49
C THR A 116 -15.34 -0.40 -10.65
N VAL A 117 -15.53 -0.39 -9.33
CA VAL A 117 -15.08 -1.49 -8.45
C VAL A 117 -15.74 -2.81 -8.83
N ARG A 118 -17.05 -2.82 -9.06
CA ARG A 118 -17.79 -4.03 -9.47
C ARG A 118 -17.30 -4.57 -10.81
N LEU A 119 -16.98 -3.69 -11.75
CA LEU A 119 -16.40 -4.07 -13.05
C LEU A 119 -15.02 -4.72 -12.87
N PHE A 120 -14.15 -4.12 -12.09
CA PHE A 120 -12.81 -4.67 -11.82
C PHE A 120 -12.89 -5.99 -11.05
N ARG A 121 -13.79 -6.07 -10.08
CA ARG A 121 -14.08 -7.29 -9.35
C ARG A 121 -14.53 -8.41 -10.29
N TRP A 122 -15.52 -8.15 -11.14
CA TRP A 122 -16.00 -9.11 -12.11
C TRP A 122 -14.87 -9.57 -13.05
N GLY A 123 -14.06 -8.66 -13.56
CA GLY A 123 -12.90 -8.99 -14.42
C GLY A 123 -11.88 -9.86 -13.69
N MET A 124 -11.55 -9.52 -12.44
CA MET A 124 -10.60 -10.30 -11.63
C MET A 124 -11.14 -11.69 -11.27
N ASP A 125 -12.41 -11.80 -10.95
CA ASP A 125 -13.06 -13.10 -10.65
C ASP A 125 -13.10 -13.98 -11.90
N LEU A 126 -13.34 -13.41 -13.09
CA LEU A 126 -13.27 -14.11 -14.36
C LEU A 126 -11.84 -14.62 -14.66
N LEU A 127 -10.83 -13.75 -14.53
CA LEU A 127 -9.43 -14.10 -14.81
C LEU A 127 -8.87 -15.15 -13.85
N THR A 128 -9.29 -15.13 -12.60
CA THR A 128 -8.81 -16.04 -11.56
C THR A 128 -9.69 -17.29 -11.42
N ALA A 129 -10.77 -17.40 -12.21
CA ALA A 129 -11.81 -18.44 -12.08
C ALA A 129 -12.33 -18.55 -10.64
N TYR A 130 -12.45 -17.40 -9.95
CA TYR A 130 -13.00 -17.35 -8.61
C TYR A 130 -14.52 -17.28 -8.67
N LYS A 131 -15.16 -18.10 -7.87
CA LYS A 131 -16.61 -18.06 -7.65
C LYS A 131 -16.88 -18.10 -6.16
N HIS A 132 -17.65 -17.13 -5.67
CA HIS A 132 -18.02 -17.11 -4.25
C HIS A 132 -19.04 -18.25 -3.98
N PRO A 133 -18.73 -19.19 -3.07
CA PRO A 133 -19.68 -20.24 -2.72
C PRO A 133 -20.85 -19.67 -1.93
N GLU A 134 -22.07 -19.99 -2.34
CA GLU A 134 -23.25 -19.74 -1.52
C GLU A 134 -23.31 -20.74 -0.35
N PRO A 135 -23.92 -20.39 0.77
CA PRO A 135 -24.07 -21.31 1.90
C PRO A 135 -24.70 -22.65 1.46
N GLY A 136 -23.98 -23.76 1.68
CA GLY A 136 -24.41 -25.09 1.30
C GLY A 136 -24.14 -25.50 -0.15
N GLN A 137 -23.53 -24.63 -0.97
CA GLN A 137 -23.20 -24.96 -2.36
C GLN A 137 -21.81 -25.61 -2.46
N THR A 138 -21.74 -26.81 -3.05
CA THR A 138 -20.47 -27.43 -3.46
C THR A 138 -20.10 -26.95 -4.87
N LEU A 139 -18.98 -26.28 -4.98
CA LEU A 139 -18.48 -25.81 -6.27
C LEU A 139 -17.74 -26.91 -7.02
N PRO A 140 -17.81 -26.95 -8.37
CA PRO A 140 -16.95 -27.82 -9.18
C PRO A 140 -15.48 -27.61 -8.86
N ALA A 141 -14.66 -28.67 -8.94
CA ALA A 141 -13.25 -28.66 -8.55
C ALA A 141 -12.41 -27.53 -9.19
N ARG A 142 -12.76 -27.09 -10.40
CA ARG A 142 -12.07 -25.99 -11.10
C ARG A 142 -12.18 -24.64 -10.38
N PHE A 143 -13.25 -24.43 -9.59
CA PHE A 143 -13.49 -23.21 -8.82
C PHE A 143 -12.99 -23.33 -7.38
N ASN A 144 -12.52 -24.50 -6.95
CA ASN A 144 -11.95 -24.64 -5.62
C ASN A 144 -10.71 -23.80 -5.47
N MET A 145 -10.71 -22.96 -4.44
CA MET A 145 -9.58 -22.12 -4.10
C MET A 145 -8.58 -22.90 -3.26
N THR A 146 -7.43 -23.20 -3.88
CA THR A 146 -6.27 -23.76 -3.17
C THR A 146 -5.43 -22.65 -2.56
N GLU A 147 -4.54 -22.96 -1.60
CA GLU A 147 -3.59 -22.00 -1.05
C GLU A 147 -2.81 -21.27 -2.13
N LYS A 148 -2.29 -22.01 -3.12
CA LYS A 148 -1.55 -21.42 -4.24
C LYS A 148 -2.38 -20.40 -5.02
N LYS A 149 -3.67 -20.70 -5.27
CA LYS A 149 -4.57 -19.75 -5.94
C LYS A 149 -4.84 -18.50 -5.10
N TRP A 150 -5.02 -18.69 -3.78
CA TRP A 150 -5.18 -17.56 -2.86
C TRP A 150 -3.94 -16.68 -2.82
N LEU A 151 -2.75 -17.26 -2.62
CA LEU A 151 -1.49 -16.51 -2.60
C LEU A 151 -1.23 -15.79 -3.95
N THR A 152 -1.50 -16.46 -5.08
CA THR A 152 -1.41 -15.84 -6.41
C THR A 152 -2.32 -14.61 -6.52
N ARG A 153 -3.56 -14.73 -6.02
CA ARG A 153 -4.54 -13.65 -6.04
C ARG A 153 -4.12 -12.50 -5.12
N PHE A 154 -3.67 -12.79 -3.91
CA PHE A 154 -3.16 -11.78 -2.97
C PHE A 154 -1.95 -11.04 -3.55
N ILE A 155 -0.92 -11.75 -3.99
CA ILE A 155 0.28 -11.14 -4.57
C ILE A 155 -0.09 -10.21 -5.74
N PHE A 156 -1.04 -10.61 -6.59
CA PHE A 156 -1.48 -9.75 -7.69
C PHE A 156 -2.23 -8.51 -7.20
N LEU A 157 -3.20 -8.67 -6.30
CA LEU A 157 -4.01 -7.56 -5.78
C LEU A 157 -3.15 -6.55 -4.99
N GLU A 158 -2.36 -7.03 -4.05
CA GLU A 158 -1.46 -6.20 -3.23
C GLU A 158 -0.38 -5.49 -4.09
N SER A 159 0.02 -6.10 -5.22
CA SER A 159 0.98 -5.46 -6.11
C SER A 159 0.44 -4.18 -6.79
N VAL A 160 -0.87 -4.00 -6.85
CA VAL A 160 -1.53 -2.82 -7.40
C VAL A 160 -2.21 -1.96 -6.33
N ALA A 161 -2.46 -2.52 -5.14
CA ALA A 161 -3.17 -1.84 -4.05
C ALA A 161 -2.44 -0.59 -3.54
N GLY A 162 -1.11 -0.61 -3.49
CA GLY A 162 -0.32 0.58 -3.11
C GLY A 162 -0.30 1.72 -4.14
N VAL A 163 -0.83 1.52 -5.36
CA VAL A 163 -0.81 2.54 -6.43
C VAL A 163 -1.68 3.76 -6.10
N PRO A 164 -2.92 3.64 -5.59
CA PRO A 164 -3.76 4.78 -5.26
C PRO A 164 -3.13 5.76 -4.28
N GLY A 165 -2.63 5.26 -3.15
CA GLY A 165 -1.97 6.09 -2.14
C GLY A 165 -0.72 6.79 -2.68
N MET A 166 0.09 6.07 -3.50
CA MET A 166 1.27 6.63 -4.15
C MET A 166 0.93 7.74 -5.14
N VAL A 167 -0.05 7.52 -6.02
CA VAL A 167 -0.49 8.51 -7.03
C VAL A 167 -1.11 9.72 -6.34
N GLY A 168 -2.00 9.50 -5.39
CA GLY A 168 -2.63 10.57 -4.62
C GLY A 168 -1.59 11.41 -3.86
N GLY A 169 -0.68 10.77 -3.13
CA GLY A 169 0.39 11.42 -2.39
C GLY A 169 1.31 12.24 -3.31
N MET A 170 1.76 11.65 -4.43
CA MET A 170 2.60 12.33 -5.42
C MET A 170 1.90 13.55 -6.04
N LEU A 171 0.67 13.41 -6.51
CA LEU A 171 -0.05 14.52 -7.16
C LEU A 171 -0.33 15.66 -6.17
N ARG A 172 -0.73 15.33 -4.93
CA ARG A 172 -0.94 16.33 -3.89
C ARG A 172 0.36 17.01 -3.50
N HIS A 173 1.46 16.27 -3.39
CA HIS A 173 2.78 16.84 -3.11
C HIS A 173 3.19 17.86 -4.18
N LEU A 174 3.15 17.49 -5.45
CA LEU A 174 3.45 18.39 -6.56
C LEU A 174 2.49 19.60 -6.62
N HIS A 175 1.22 19.40 -6.32
CA HIS A 175 0.21 20.46 -6.26
C HIS A 175 0.53 21.48 -5.13
N SER A 176 0.86 20.98 -3.96
CA SER A 176 1.27 21.78 -2.80
C SER A 176 2.49 22.65 -3.13
N LEU A 177 3.52 22.08 -3.74
CA LEU A 177 4.73 22.80 -4.16
C LEU A 177 4.42 23.88 -5.19
N ARG A 178 3.65 23.58 -6.24
CA ARG A 178 3.27 24.57 -7.27
C ARG A 178 2.48 25.74 -6.71
N ARG A 179 1.68 25.51 -5.69
CA ARG A 179 0.88 26.55 -5.03
C ARG A 179 1.55 27.20 -3.84
N MET A 180 2.72 26.68 -3.43
CA MET A 180 3.44 27.13 -2.20
C MET A 180 2.51 27.11 -0.96
N LYS A 181 1.64 26.08 -0.85
CA LYS A 181 0.68 25.90 0.24
C LYS A 181 0.85 24.54 0.87
N ARG A 182 0.60 24.47 2.19
CA ARG A 182 0.55 23.19 2.90
C ARG A 182 -0.59 22.32 2.40
N ASP A 183 -0.37 21.02 2.35
CA ASP A 183 -1.38 20.03 1.99
C ASP A 183 -2.28 19.64 3.16
N ASN A 184 -1.99 20.13 4.36
CA ASN A 184 -2.77 19.88 5.58
C ASN A 184 -2.85 18.39 6.00
N GLY A 185 -1.78 17.63 5.76
CA GLY A 185 -1.61 16.26 6.26
C GLY A 185 -2.19 15.14 5.38
N TRP A 186 -2.73 15.44 4.21
CA TRP A 186 -3.26 14.41 3.31
C TRP A 186 -2.16 13.53 2.71
N ILE A 187 -1.03 14.15 2.30
CA ILE A 187 0.10 13.44 1.69
C ILE A 187 0.60 12.34 2.62
N GLU A 188 0.76 12.64 3.89
CA GLU A 188 1.29 11.70 4.87
C GLU A 188 0.42 10.45 4.99
N THR A 189 -0.88 10.62 5.18
CA THR A 189 -1.82 9.48 5.28
C THR A 189 -1.85 8.62 4.03
N LEU A 190 -1.81 9.24 2.83
CA LEU A 190 -1.81 8.49 1.57
C LEU A 190 -0.51 7.70 1.37
N LEU A 191 0.63 8.23 1.80
CA LEU A 191 1.91 7.51 1.74
C LEU A 191 2.02 6.44 2.83
N GLU A 192 1.46 6.66 4.02
CA GLU A 192 1.33 5.64 5.07
C GLU A 192 0.50 4.45 4.55
N GLU A 193 -0.64 4.70 3.90
CA GLU A 193 -1.48 3.67 3.28
C GLU A 193 -0.70 2.89 2.20
N ALA A 194 -0.08 3.59 1.24
CA ALA A 194 0.72 2.94 0.19
C ALA A 194 1.89 2.11 0.76
N PHE A 195 2.49 2.54 1.87
CA PHE A 195 3.54 1.80 2.55
C PHE A 195 2.99 0.55 3.24
N ASN A 196 1.81 0.63 3.87
CA ASN A 196 1.14 -0.49 4.49
C ASN A 196 0.79 -1.57 3.46
N GLU A 197 0.22 -1.19 2.30
CA GLU A 197 -0.04 -2.11 1.18
C GLU A 197 1.24 -2.81 0.68
N ARG A 198 2.35 -2.07 0.64
CA ARG A 198 3.65 -2.68 0.34
C ARG A 198 4.05 -3.74 1.36
N MET A 199 3.74 -3.54 2.65
CA MET A 199 4.04 -4.52 3.70
C MET A 199 3.15 -5.77 3.59
N HIS A 200 1.88 -5.63 3.19
CA HIS A 200 1.01 -6.75 2.83
C HIS A 200 1.65 -7.59 1.71
N LEU A 201 2.04 -6.94 0.61
CA LEU A 201 2.69 -7.61 -0.52
C LEU A 201 3.98 -8.35 -0.10
N LEU A 202 4.89 -7.67 0.62
CA LEU A 202 6.16 -8.26 1.05
C LEU A 202 5.96 -9.50 1.92
N THR A 203 4.93 -9.50 2.75
CA THR A 203 4.55 -10.62 3.59
C THR A 203 4.10 -11.82 2.75
N PHE A 204 3.22 -11.61 1.76
CA PHE A 204 2.81 -12.70 0.87
C PHE A 204 3.94 -13.21 -0.03
N LEU A 205 4.88 -12.37 -0.41
CA LEU A 205 6.07 -12.77 -1.17
C LEU A 205 7.02 -13.68 -0.39
N LYS A 206 6.99 -13.64 0.95
CA LYS A 206 7.73 -14.61 1.79
C LYS A 206 7.11 -16.01 1.74
N LEU A 207 5.82 -16.11 1.44
CA LEU A 207 5.08 -17.37 1.38
C LEU A 207 5.09 -18.01 -0.02
N ALA A 208 5.13 -17.20 -1.06
CA ALA A 208 5.13 -17.69 -2.44
C ALA A 208 5.91 -16.77 -3.37
N GLU A 209 6.86 -17.35 -4.09
CA GLU A 209 7.64 -16.64 -5.10
C GLU A 209 6.88 -16.60 -6.43
N PRO A 210 6.57 -15.41 -6.98
CA PRO A 210 5.92 -15.29 -8.27
C PRO A 210 6.88 -15.65 -9.40
N GLY A 211 6.41 -16.51 -10.33
CA GLY A 211 7.13 -16.83 -11.55
C GLY A 211 7.25 -15.61 -12.49
N TRP A 212 8.09 -15.72 -13.52
CA TRP A 212 8.34 -14.64 -14.50
C TRP A 212 7.06 -14.11 -15.15
N PHE A 213 6.10 -15.00 -15.46
CA PHE A 213 4.83 -14.62 -16.08
C PHE A 213 4.00 -13.73 -15.14
N MET A 214 3.92 -14.09 -13.85
CA MET A 214 3.24 -13.25 -12.86
C MET A 214 3.90 -11.87 -12.74
N ARG A 215 5.23 -11.81 -12.74
CA ARG A 215 5.97 -10.54 -12.69
C ARG A 215 5.67 -9.66 -13.91
N LEU A 216 5.55 -10.25 -15.11
CA LEU A 216 5.16 -9.53 -16.32
C LEU A 216 3.71 -9.02 -16.22
N MET A 217 2.78 -9.84 -15.70
CA MET A 217 1.39 -9.46 -15.47
C MET A 217 1.28 -8.30 -14.46
N VAL A 218 2.04 -8.36 -13.37
CA VAL A 218 2.11 -7.28 -12.37
C VAL A 218 2.63 -5.98 -12.99
N LEU A 219 3.71 -6.04 -13.76
CA LEU A 219 4.27 -4.88 -14.45
C LEU A 219 3.24 -4.22 -15.39
N GLY A 220 2.56 -5.03 -16.21
CA GLY A 220 1.49 -4.54 -17.09
C GLY A 220 0.31 -3.95 -16.33
N ALA A 221 -0.16 -4.65 -15.29
CA ALA A 221 -1.27 -4.20 -14.45
C ALA A 221 -0.94 -2.89 -13.73
N GLN A 222 0.23 -2.78 -13.11
CA GLN A 222 0.69 -1.54 -12.48
C GLN A 222 0.78 -0.40 -13.49
N GLY A 223 1.33 -0.64 -14.68
CA GLY A 223 1.44 0.38 -15.72
C GLY A 223 0.06 0.91 -16.16
N VAL A 224 -0.89 0.03 -16.43
CA VAL A 224 -2.26 0.41 -16.81
C VAL A 224 -2.98 1.09 -15.65
N PHE A 225 -2.94 0.50 -14.46
CA PHE A 225 -3.65 1.02 -13.30
C PHE A 225 -3.09 2.35 -12.83
N PHE A 226 -1.75 2.50 -12.78
CA PHE A 226 -1.10 3.77 -12.43
C PHE A 226 -1.53 4.90 -13.36
N ASN A 227 -1.45 4.71 -14.68
CA ASN A 227 -1.81 5.76 -15.63
C ASN A 227 -3.32 6.07 -15.60
N GLY A 228 -4.16 5.05 -15.51
CA GLY A 228 -5.60 5.22 -15.39
C GLY A 228 -5.98 5.97 -14.12
N PHE A 229 -5.41 5.57 -12.97
CA PHE A 229 -5.66 6.23 -11.69
C PHE A 229 -5.09 7.65 -11.63
N PHE A 230 -3.91 7.87 -12.22
CA PHE A 230 -3.29 9.20 -12.34
C PHE A 230 -4.21 10.17 -13.07
N VAL A 231 -4.69 9.81 -14.26
CA VAL A 231 -5.62 10.65 -15.02
C VAL A 231 -6.94 10.86 -14.27
N SER A 232 -7.48 9.80 -13.67
CA SER A 232 -8.71 9.88 -12.88
C SER A 232 -8.57 10.79 -11.67
N TYR A 233 -7.43 10.76 -10.98
CA TYR A 233 -7.17 11.62 -9.82
C TYR A 233 -7.01 13.09 -10.21
N LEU A 234 -6.44 13.38 -11.38
CA LEU A 234 -6.41 14.74 -11.93
C LEU A 234 -7.81 15.29 -12.22
N ILE A 235 -8.74 14.43 -12.66
CA ILE A 235 -10.13 14.80 -12.97
C ILE A 235 -10.93 14.97 -11.68
N SER A 236 -10.90 13.96 -10.80
CA SER A 236 -11.71 13.97 -9.57
C SER A 236 -11.07 13.14 -8.44
N PRO A 237 -10.25 13.75 -7.57
CA PRO A 237 -9.72 13.08 -6.39
C PRO A 237 -10.83 12.47 -5.50
N ARG A 238 -11.97 13.15 -5.38
CA ARG A 238 -13.12 12.67 -4.63
C ARG A 238 -13.62 11.30 -5.10
N ILE A 239 -13.79 11.12 -6.42
CA ILE A 239 -14.21 9.83 -6.98
C ILE A 239 -13.14 8.77 -6.75
N CYS A 240 -11.87 9.13 -6.87
CA CYS A 240 -10.76 8.21 -6.64
C CYS A 240 -10.71 7.71 -5.19
N HIS A 241 -10.84 8.59 -4.20
CA HIS A 241 -10.95 8.17 -2.80
C HIS A 241 -12.18 7.31 -2.55
N ARG A 242 -13.33 7.65 -3.16
CA ARG A 242 -14.53 6.82 -3.04
C ARG A 242 -14.34 5.44 -3.68
N PHE A 243 -13.65 5.39 -4.81
CA PHE A 243 -13.30 4.13 -5.48
C PHE A 243 -12.43 3.24 -4.58
N VAL A 244 -11.37 3.81 -3.96
CA VAL A 244 -10.52 3.04 -3.02
C VAL A 244 -11.37 2.57 -1.83
N GLY A 245 -12.18 3.43 -1.22
CA GLY A 245 -13.05 3.02 -0.12
C GLY A 245 -13.96 1.83 -0.46
N TYR A 246 -14.57 1.80 -1.65
CA TYR A 246 -15.34 0.65 -2.11
C TYR A 246 -14.48 -0.56 -2.48
N LEU A 247 -13.25 -0.34 -2.95
CA LEU A 247 -12.32 -1.43 -3.24
C LEU A 247 -11.98 -2.20 -1.95
N GLU A 248 -11.72 -1.48 -0.85
CA GLU A 248 -11.44 -2.06 0.46
C GLU A 248 -12.66 -2.76 1.10
N GLU A 249 -13.88 -2.39 0.72
CA GLU A 249 -15.06 -3.16 1.10
C GLU A 249 -15.08 -4.55 0.48
N GLU A 250 -14.48 -4.70 -0.70
CA GLU A 250 -14.39 -5.97 -1.43
C GLU A 250 -13.19 -6.83 -0.99
N ALA A 251 -12.29 -6.32 -0.17
CA ALA A 251 -11.18 -7.05 0.45
C ALA A 251 -11.71 -8.09 1.47
N ARG A 252 -12.45 -9.08 0.96
CA ARG A 252 -13.09 -10.14 1.78
C ARG A 252 -12.09 -11.21 2.18
N LEU A 253 -11.02 -10.85 2.88
CA LEU A 253 -10.02 -11.78 3.41
C LEU A 253 -10.64 -12.85 4.33
N ARG A 254 -11.82 -12.58 4.88
CA ARG A 254 -12.55 -13.51 5.74
C ARG A 254 -12.89 -14.83 5.06
N THR A 255 -13.02 -14.88 3.72
CA THR A 255 -13.30 -16.11 2.96
C THR A 255 -12.04 -16.87 2.57
N ALA A 256 -10.87 -16.25 2.73
CA ALA A 256 -9.58 -16.87 2.50
C ALA A 256 -9.20 -17.74 3.71
N SER A 257 -9.95 -18.78 3.99
CA SER A 257 -9.63 -19.75 5.04
C SER A 257 -9.13 -21.04 4.43
N SER A 258 -8.00 -21.52 4.92
CA SER A 258 -7.51 -22.87 4.67
C SER A 258 -7.16 -23.49 6.01
N PRO A 259 -7.56 -24.76 6.28
CA PRO A 259 -7.19 -25.43 7.53
C PRO A 259 -5.67 -25.46 7.79
N LYS A 260 -4.87 -25.37 6.74
CA LYS A 260 -3.41 -25.31 6.85
C LYS A 260 -2.90 -23.98 7.39
N TRP A 261 -3.63 -22.88 7.22
CA TRP A 261 -3.21 -21.55 7.70
C TRP A 261 -3.36 -21.39 9.21
N ASP A 262 -4.15 -22.23 9.86
CA ASP A 262 -4.22 -22.31 11.32
C ASP A 262 -2.91 -22.87 11.94
N LEU A 263 -2.15 -23.66 11.14
CA LEU A 263 -0.90 -24.29 11.56
C LEU A 263 0.35 -23.60 11.01
N LEU A 264 0.20 -22.81 9.96
CA LEU A 264 1.33 -22.10 9.34
C LEU A 264 1.67 -20.86 10.15
N GLN A 265 2.95 -20.70 10.50
CA GLN A 265 3.43 -19.50 11.18
C GLN A 265 3.49 -18.32 10.22
N ALA A 266 3.13 -17.14 10.72
CA ALA A 266 3.30 -15.88 9.99
C ALA A 266 4.79 -15.61 9.75
N PRO A 267 5.19 -15.02 8.62
CA PRO A 267 6.56 -14.62 8.36
C PRO A 267 7.07 -13.61 9.40
N GLU A 268 8.34 -13.68 9.73
CA GLU A 268 8.96 -12.80 10.73
C GLU A 268 8.77 -11.30 10.42
N ILE A 269 8.87 -10.94 9.14
CA ILE A 269 8.59 -9.56 8.68
C ILE A 269 7.19 -9.09 9.10
N ALA A 270 6.19 -9.96 9.06
CA ALA A 270 4.84 -9.66 9.50
C ALA A 270 4.75 -9.55 11.02
N VAL A 271 5.34 -10.50 11.74
CA VAL A 271 5.37 -10.50 13.22
C VAL A 271 5.95 -9.19 13.74
N ASN A 272 7.05 -8.73 13.13
CA ASN A 272 7.73 -7.50 13.53
C ASN A 272 6.92 -6.25 13.15
N TYR A 273 6.37 -6.20 11.95
CA TYR A 273 5.64 -5.02 11.46
C TYR A 273 4.34 -4.78 12.25
N TRP A 274 3.51 -5.82 12.42
CA TRP A 274 2.25 -5.73 13.16
C TRP A 274 2.42 -5.91 14.68
N GLN A 275 3.65 -6.16 15.16
CA GLN A 275 3.95 -6.41 16.56
C GLN A 275 3.06 -7.51 17.15
N MET A 276 2.94 -8.64 16.40
CA MET A 276 2.03 -9.73 16.76
C MET A 276 2.43 -10.39 18.08
N PRO A 277 1.51 -10.49 19.07
CA PRO A 277 1.83 -11.08 20.36
C PRO A 277 2.13 -12.56 20.27
N GLU A 278 2.90 -13.09 21.24
CA GLU A 278 3.14 -14.52 21.34
C GLU A 278 1.84 -15.30 21.48
N GLY A 279 1.75 -16.43 20.76
CA GLY A 279 0.54 -17.26 20.71
C GLY A 279 -0.48 -16.85 19.64
N GLN A 280 -0.31 -15.69 18.98
CA GLN A 280 -1.20 -15.20 17.90
C GLN A 280 -0.35 -14.87 16.65
N ARG A 281 0.50 -15.81 16.23
CA ARG A 281 1.44 -15.63 15.11
C ARG A 281 1.21 -16.63 13.99
N THR A 282 -0.04 -17.07 13.83
CA THR A 282 -0.40 -17.94 12.70
C THR A 282 -0.72 -17.11 11.47
N MET A 283 -0.69 -17.75 10.30
CA MET A 283 -1.12 -17.11 9.05
C MET A 283 -2.57 -16.65 9.11
N LYS A 284 -3.42 -17.34 9.86
CA LYS A 284 -4.81 -16.93 10.09
C LYS A 284 -4.88 -15.63 10.90
N ASP A 285 -4.10 -15.53 11.98
CA ASP A 285 -4.03 -14.30 12.77
C ASP A 285 -3.54 -13.14 11.90
N LEU A 286 -2.50 -13.35 11.11
CA LEU A 286 -2.00 -12.34 10.16
C LEU A 286 -3.09 -11.83 9.22
N LEU A 287 -3.91 -12.71 8.65
CA LEU A 287 -5.03 -12.29 7.80
C LEU A 287 -6.08 -11.45 8.54
N LEU A 288 -6.19 -11.61 9.87
CA LEU A 288 -7.05 -10.75 10.67
C LEU A 288 -6.44 -9.35 10.84
N TYR A 289 -5.10 -9.23 11.01
CA TYR A 289 -4.41 -7.95 11.05
C TYR A 289 -4.54 -7.20 9.71
N ILE A 290 -4.24 -7.87 8.59
CA ILE A 290 -4.42 -7.28 7.25
C ILE A 290 -5.87 -6.82 7.06
N ARG A 291 -6.85 -7.62 7.46
CA ARG A 291 -8.27 -7.23 7.39
C ARG A 291 -8.60 -5.99 8.23
N ALA A 292 -7.90 -5.79 9.35
CA ALA A 292 -8.07 -4.60 10.16
C ALA A 292 -7.48 -3.37 9.46
N ASP A 293 -6.34 -3.51 8.79
CA ASP A 293 -5.77 -2.46 7.95
C ASP A 293 -6.71 -2.07 6.82
N GLU A 294 -7.28 -3.05 6.09
CA GLU A 294 -8.27 -2.79 5.02
C GLU A 294 -9.51 -2.07 5.54
N ALA A 295 -9.97 -2.42 6.76
CA ALA A 295 -11.05 -1.70 7.40
C ALA A 295 -10.69 -0.24 7.71
N LYS A 296 -9.43 0.01 8.05
CA LYS A 296 -8.92 1.37 8.28
C LYS A 296 -8.74 2.15 6.98
N HIS A 297 -8.17 1.55 5.94
CA HIS A 297 -8.07 2.16 4.61
C HIS A 297 -9.45 2.52 4.05
N ARG A 298 -10.43 1.65 4.24
CA ARG A 298 -11.84 1.89 3.90
C ARG A 298 -12.41 3.11 4.60
N GLU A 299 -12.25 3.20 5.93
CA GLU A 299 -12.68 4.37 6.71
C GLU A 299 -12.03 5.64 6.20
N VAL A 300 -10.69 5.63 6.05
CA VAL A 300 -9.90 6.77 5.60
C VAL A 300 -10.39 7.26 4.24
N ASN A 301 -10.46 6.39 3.26
CA ASN A 301 -10.79 6.78 1.90
C ASN A 301 -12.25 7.25 1.76
N HIS A 302 -13.22 6.62 2.42
CA HIS A 302 -14.59 7.14 2.47
C HIS A 302 -14.66 8.51 3.13
N THR A 303 -13.90 8.72 4.20
CA THR A 303 -13.83 10.03 4.89
C THR A 303 -13.20 11.08 3.98
N LEU A 304 -12.03 10.81 3.39
CA LEU A 304 -11.36 11.74 2.49
C LEU A 304 -12.23 12.11 1.28
N SER A 305 -13.05 11.18 0.77
CA SER A 305 -14.04 11.48 -0.26
C SER A 305 -15.16 12.42 0.20
N ASN A 306 -15.50 12.44 1.50
CA ASN A 306 -16.55 13.31 2.06
C ASN A 306 -16.04 14.73 2.35
N LEU A 307 -14.73 14.94 2.36
CA LEU A 307 -14.09 16.22 2.69
C LEU A 307 -13.82 17.07 1.46
N SER A 308 -13.68 18.38 1.67
CA SER A 308 -13.22 19.28 0.63
C SER A 308 -11.75 19.05 0.31
N GLN A 309 -11.46 18.67 -0.92
CA GLN A 309 -10.10 18.34 -1.37
C GLN A 309 -9.11 19.49 -1.28
N THR A 310 -9.59 20.74 -1.18
CA THR A 310 -8.78 21.96 -1.24
C THR A 310 -8.71 22.73 0.07
N SER A 311 -9.73 22.61 0.92
CA SER A 311 -9.86 23.47 2.13
C SER A 311 -9.80 22.68 3.43
N ASP A 312 -10.25 21.45 3.46
CA ASP A 312 -10.35 20.72 4.71
C ASP A 312 -9.00 20.07 5.08
N PRO A 313 -8.58 20.16 6.35
CA PRO A 313 -7.42 19.42 6.82
C PRO A 313 -7.74 17.93 6.93
N ASN A 314 -6.69 17.12 6.95
CA ASN A 314 -6.82 15.69 7.19
C ASN A 314 -7.10 15.43 8.69
N PRO A 315 -8.26 14.85 9.05
CA PRO A 315 -8.60 14.63 10.44
C PRO A 315 -7.72 13.60 11.14
N TYR A 316 -7.15 12.66 10.41
CA TYR A 316 -6.24 11.63 10.94
C TYR A 316 -4.86 12.16 11.33
N GLN A 317 -4.47 13.33 10.85
CA GLN A 317 -3.22 14.01 11.15
C GLN A 317 -3.41 15.25 12.03
N SER A 318 -4.65 15.60 12.36
CA SER A 318 -4.94 16.75 13.20
C SER A 318 -4.46 16.52 14.63
N ARG A 319 -3.80 17.53 15.19
CA ARG A 319 -3.39 17.55 16.61
C ARG A 319 -4.43 18.23 17.50
N TYR A 320 -5.38 18.92 16.90
CA TYR A 320 -6.42 19.68 17.60
C TYR A 320 -7.75 18.98 17.41
N HIS A 321 -8.23 18.39 18.49
CA HIS A 321 -9.53 17.75 18.55
C HIS A 321 -10.35 18.40 19.66
N ASP A 322 -11.64 18.52 19.44
CA ASP A 322 -12.57 18.86 20.49
C ASP A 322 -12.70 17.64 21.42
N PRO A 323 -12.26 17.73 22.69
CA PRO A 323 -12.28 16.57 23.60
C PRO A 323 -13.71 16.09 23.93
N SER A 324 -14.72 16.90 23.62
CA SER A 324 -16.13 16.55 23.83
C SER A 324 -16.71 15.71 22.68
N LYS A 325 -16.00 15.56 21.54
CA LYS A 325 -16.47 14.84 20.37
C LYS A 325 -15.60 13.63 20.07
N ILE A 326 -16.24 12.56 19.64
CA ILE A 326 -15.56 11.41 19.06
C ILE A 326 -15.00 11.84 17.70
N HIS A 327 -13.73 11.55 17.44
CA HIS A 327 -13.03 11.95 16.21
C HIS A 327 -12.23 10.78 15.60
N PRO A 328 -11.89 10.85 14.31
CA PRO A 328 -11.04 9.88 13.66
C PRO A 328 -9.65 9.82 14.29
N THR A 329 -9.08 8.63 14.41
CA THR A 329 -7.72 8.39 14.90
C THR A 329 -6.88 7.65 13.85
N LYS A 330 -5.55 7.57 14.03
CA LYS A 330 -4.69 6.77 13.16
C LYS A 330 -4.87 5.26 13.40
N GLY A 331 -5.17 4.86 14.63
CA GLY A 331 -5.39 3.48 15.02
C GLY A 331 -6.84 3.02 14.81
N MET A 332 -7.20 1.96 15.52
CA MET A 332 -8.53 1.34 15.42
C MET A 332 -9.55 1.95 16.39
N GLU A 333 -9.11 2.90 17.22
CA GLU A 333 -10.02 3.62 18.13
C GLU A 333 -11.01 4.41 17.28
N ASN A 334 -12.29 4.33 17.67
CA ASN A 334 -13.38 5.04 17.00
C ASN A 334 -13.57 4.68 15.51
N LEU A 335 -13.17 3.47 15.10
CA LEU A 335 -13.31 3.03 13.71
C LEU A 335 -14.76 3.20 13.23
N LYS A 336 -14.95 3.97 12.17
CA LYS A 336 -16.24 4.15 11.49
C LYS A 336 -16.21 3.53 10.09
N GLU A 337 -16.66 2.32 9.99
CA GLU A 337 -16.49 1.48 8.79
C GLU A 337 -17.06 2.06 7.49
N THR A 338 -17.99 3.01 7.53
CA THR A 338 -18.57 3.72 6.37
C THR A 338 -17.94 5.09 6.11
N GLY A 339 -16.89 5.45 6.87
CA GLY A 339 -16.25 6.75 6.84
C GLY A 339 -17.04 7.85 7.58
N TRP A 340 -16.34 8.90 7.96
CA TRP A 340 -16.89 10.06 8.66
C TRP A 340 -17.45 11.07 7.67
N GLU A 341 -18.59 11.64 7.99
CA GLU A 341 -19.13 12.76 7.23
C GLU A 341 -18.44 14.08 7.66
N ARG A 342 -18.34 15.04 6.72
CA ARG A 342 -17.67 16.32 6.99
C ARG A 342 -18.18 17.02 8.26
N LYS A 343 -19.50 17.00 8.47
CA LYS A 343 -20.17 17.61 9.64
C LYS A 343 -19.87 16.90 10.98
N GLU A 344 -19.36 15.69 10.94
CA GLU A 344 -18.99 14.92 12.14
C GLU A 344 -17.55 15.22 12.56
N VAL A 345 -16.73 15.66 11.61
CA VAL A 345 -15.30 15.94 11.81
C VAL A 345 -15.07 17.41 12.12
N PHE A 346 -15.82 18.30 11.48
CA PHE A 346 -15.77 19.75 11.60
C PHE A 346 -17.17 20.28 11.94
#